data_761db7a282c127bc769a9330c1f103a3
#
_entry.id   761db7a282c127bc769a9330c1f103a3
#
_cell.length_a   1.000
_cell.length_b   1.000
_cell.length_c   1.000
_cell.angle_alpha   90.00
_cell.angle_beta   90.00
_cell.angle_gamma   90.00
#
_symmetry.space_group_name_H-M   'P 1'
#
loop_
_entity.id
_entity.type
_entity.pdbx_description
1 polymer ?
#
loop_
_entity_poly.entity_id
_entity_poly.type
_entity_poly.pdbx_seq_one_letter_code
_entity_poly.pdbx_strand_id
1 'polypeptide(L)'
;MNIDGMTDQAVAAEIGQRIDQLRLERNMTQQQIADAVGLSRVSYAKLVAGQAKFANVIAVLRALDQLALLENFVPEAVFSPLEQLKMKGKQRQRASGSRSRAASAVADDPDKNETLDW
;
A
#
# COMPACT_ATOMS: atom_id res chain seq x y z
N MET A 1 12.11 7.49 14.94
CA MET A 1 12.64 6.31 14.23
C MET A 1 13.59 6.76 13.14
N ASN A 2 14.74 6.17 13.07
CA ASN A 2 15.71 6.50 12.02
C ASN A 2 15.49 5.60 10.81
N ILE A 3 14.57 6.01 9.98
CA ILE A 3 14.17 5.20 8.84
C ILE A 3 15.32 4.97 7.86
N ASP A 4 16.11 6.00 7.63
CA ASP A 4 17.18 5.92 6.62
C ASP A 4 18.23 4.87 6.97
N GLY A 5 18.41 4.58 8.24
CA GLY A 5 19.38 3.58 8.66
C GLY A 5 18.83 2.18 8.80
N MET A 6 17.56 1.97 8.45
CA MET A 6 16.90 0.67 8.64
C MET A 6 16.73 -0.03 7.30
N THR A 7 16.72 -1.36 7.33
CA THR A 7 16.40 -2.11 6.13
C THR A 7 14.93 -1.96 5.82
N ASP A 8 14.54 -2.27 4.58
CA ASP A 8 13.15 -2.21 4.18
C ASP A 8 12.28 -3.09 5.07
N GLN A 9 12.75 -4.30 5.35
CA GLN A 9 11.99 -5.22 6.18
C GLN A 9 11.87 -4.71 7.62
N ALA A 10 12.91 -4.07 8.14
CA ALA A 10 12.85 -3.50 9.49
C ALA A 10 11.84 -2.37 9.58
N VAL A 11 11.77 -1.53 8.54
CA VAL A 11 10.78 -0.46 8.50
C VAL A 11 9.38 -1.06 8.44
N ALA A 12 9.18 -2.07 7.60
CA ALA A 12 7.87 -2.71 7.46
C ALA A 12 7.43 -3.32 8.79
N ALA A 13 8.35 -3.96 9.51
CA ALA A 13 8.03 -4.57 10.80
C ALA A 13 7.68 -3.51 11.84
N GLU A 14 8.39 -2.40 11.80
CA GLU A 14 8.09 -1.29 12.72
C GLU A 14 6.68 -0.74 12.46
N ILE A 15 6.32 -0.57 11.20
CA ILE A 15 4.99 -0.10 10.83
C ILE A 15 3.94 -1.12 11.27
N GLY A 16 4.22 -2.40 11.06
CA GLY A 16 3.29 -3.44 11.49
C GLY A 16 3.02 -3.40 12.99
N GLN A 17 4.08 -3.16 13.77
CA GLN A 17 3.92 -3.05 15.22
C GLN A 17 3.14 -1.82 15.63
N ARG A 18 3.29 -0.72 14.90
CA ARG A 18 2.52 0.48 15.18
C ARG A 18 1.04 0.28 14.88
N ILE A 19 0.74 -0.48 13.84
CA ILE A 19 -0.64 -0.84 13.54
C ILE A 19 -1.22 -1.70 14.66
N ASP A 20 -0.43 -2.65 15.14
CA ASP A 20 -0.89 -3.49 16.25
C ASP A 20 -1.11 -2.67 17.52
N GLN A 21 -0.33 -1.62 17.72
CA GLN A 21 -0.53 -0.71 18.83
C GLN A 21 -1.87 0.03 18.72
N LEU A 22 -2.27 0.40 17.50
CA LEU A 22 -3.57 1.01 17.29
C LEU A 22 -4.68 0.05 17.66
N ARG A 23 -4.50 -1.23 17.36
CA ARG A 23 -5.47 -2.24 17.78
C ARG A 23 -5.62 -2.27 19.30
N LEU A 24 -4.50 -2.27 20.01
CA LEU A 24 -4.51 -2.27 21.46
C LEU A 24 -5.23 -1.04 22.02
N GLU A 25 -5.00 0.10 21.42
CA GLU A 25 -5.64 1.33 21.86
C GLU A 25 -7.15 1.28 21.69
N ARG A 26 -7.63 0.42 20.82
CA ARG A 26 -9.06 0.23 20.62
C ARG A 26 -9.60 -0.95 21.41
N ASN A 27 -8.79 -1.52 22.27
CA ASN A 27 -9.19 -2.63 23.14
C ASN A 27 -9.69 -3.83 22.36
N MET A 28 -9.08 -4.09 21.21
CA MET A 28 -9.44 -5.25 20.39
C MET A 28 -8.38 -6.32 20.53
N THR A 29 -8.82 -7.59 20.53
CA THR A 29 -7.85 -8.70 20.49
C THR A 29 -7.40 -8.90 19.06
N GLN A 30 -6.29 -9.64 18.90
CA GLN A 30 -5.82 -9.97 17.56
C GLN A 30 -6.85 -10.81 16.81
N GLN A 31 -7.54 -11.68 17.51
CA GLN A 31 -8.58 -12.47 16.88
C GLN A 31 -9.75 -11.61 16.41
N GLN A 32 -10.11 -10.64 17.21
CA GLN A 32 -11.22 -9.74 16.84
C GLN A 32 -10.89 -8.96 15.57
N ILE A 33 -9.69 -8.40 15.48
CA ILE A 33 -9.35 -7.64 14.29
C ILE A 33 -9.18 -8.55 13.07
N ALA A 34 -8.60 -9.73 13.27
CA ALA A 34 -8.47 -10.69 12.18
C ALA A 34 -9.84 -11.10 11.65
N ASP A 35 -10.77 -11.39 12.53
CA ASP A 35 -12.14 -11.76 12.14
C ASP A 35 -12.83 -10.62 11.42
N ALA A 36 -12.61 -9.40 11.86
CA ALA A 36 -13.27 -8.23 11.26
C ALA A 36 -12.85 -8.01 9.81
N VAL A 37 -11.63 -8.38 9.47
CA VAL A 37 -11.12 -8.16 8.12
C VAL A 37 -11.01 -9.45 7.30
N GLY A 38 -11.42 -10.58 7.88
CA GLY A 38 -11.40 -11.83 7.16
C GLY A 38 -10.02 -12.47 7.04
N LEU A 39 -9.12 -12.18 7.97
CA LEU A 39 -7.79 -12.78 7.98
C LEU A 39 -7.70 -13.85 9.05
N SER A 40 -6.80 -14.82 8.83
CA SER A 40 -6.48 -15.76 9.89
C SER A 40 -5.57 -15.09 10.90
N ARG A 41 -5.43 -15.69 12.08
CA ARG A 41 -4.49 -15.19 13.08
C ARG A 41 -3.07 -15.19 12.54
N VAL A 42 -2.73 -16.21 11.75
CA VAL A 42 -1.40 -16.30 11.15
C VAL A 42 -1.18 -15.15 10.16
N SER A 43 -2.17 -14.84 9.34
CA SER A 43 -2.05 -13.73 8.41
C SER A 43 -1.94 -12.40 9.13
N TYR A 44 -2.67 -12.23 10.21
CA TYR A 44 -2.55 -11.00 10.98
C TYR A 44 -1.17 -10.89 11.63
N ALA A 45 -0.63 -12.01 12.14
CA ALA A 45 0.70 -12.01 12.72
C ALA A 45 1.76 -11.63 11.67
N LYS A 46 1.58 -12.09 10.43
CA LYS A 46 2.47 -11.70 9.35
C LYS A 46 2.38 -10.20 9.07
N LEU A 47 1.19 -9.62 9.18
CA LEU A 47 1.02 -8.20 9.00
C LEU A 47 1.82 -7.44 10.05
N VAL A 48 1.74 -7.87 11.30
CA VAL A 48 2.48 -7.21 12.38
C VAL A 48 3.98 -7.35 12.16
N ALA A 49 4.41 -8.44 11.53
CA ALA A 49 5.82 -8.65 11.21
C ALA A 49 6.26 -7.92 9.95
N GLY A 50 5.35 -7.22 9.28
CA GLY A 50 5.71 -6.46 8.08
C GLY A 50 5.72 -7.28 6.81
N GLN A 51 4.98 -8.40 6.79
CA GLN A 51 5.03 -9.32 5.65
C GLN A 51 3.66 -9.49 4.98
N ALA A 52 2.75 -8.57 5.18
CA ALA A 52 1.43 -8.68 4.62
C ALA A 52 1.34 -7.98 3.27
N LYS A 53 0.34 -8.36 2.48
CA LYS A 53 0.01 -7.61 1.29
C LYS A 53 -0.49 -6.24 1.69
N PHE A 54 -0.19 -5.26 0.85
CA PHE A 54 -0.59 -3.89 1.15
C PHE A 54 -2.10 -3.76 1.29
N ALA A 55 -2.87 -4.51 0.48
CA ALA A 55 -4.32 -4.45 0.59
C ALA A 55 -4.81 -4.92 1.96
N ASN A 56 -4.12 -5.88 2.56
CA ASN A 56 -4.48 -6.33 3.91
C ASN A 56 -4.19 -5.26 4.95
N VAL A 57 -3.11 -4.52 4.76
CA VAL A 57 -2.79 -3.39 5.63
C VAL A 57 -3.91 -2.35 5.57
N ILE A 58 -4.38 -2.05 4.37
CA ILE A 58 -5.47 -1.10 4.18
C ILE A 58 -6.72 -1.61 4.88
N ALA A 59 -7.03 -2.91 4.74
CA ALA A 59 -8.22 -3.47 5.37
C ALA A 59 -8.17 -3.34 6.89
N VAL A 60 -7.01 -3.58 7.49
CA VAL A 60 -6.86 -3.46 8.92
C VAL A 60 -7.00 -2.01 9.37
N LEU A 61 -6.40 -1.08 8.64
CA LEU A 61 -6.53 0.34 8.97
C LEU A 61 -7.98 0.80 8.84
N ARG A 62 -8.70 0.27 7.87
CA ARG A 62 -10.12 0.59 7.73
C ARG A 62 -10.91 0.08 8.93
N ALA A 63 -10.63 -1.14 9.38
CA ALA A 63 -11.31 -1.71 10.53
C ALA A 63 -10.99 -0.96 11.82
N LEU A 64 -9.80 -0.35 11.89
CA LEU A 64 -9.40 0.46 13.03
C LEU A 64 -9.83 1.92 12.91
N ASP A 65 -10.53 2.25 11.83
CA ASP A 65 -10.99 3.61 11.55
C ASP A 65 -9.81 4.57 11.43
N GLN A 66 -8.76 4.12 10.75
CA GLN A 66 -7.52 4.88 10.62
C GLN A 66 -7.09 5.04 9.18
N LEU A 67 -8.04 5.04 8.25
CA LEU A 67 -7.72 5.22 6.84
C LEU A 67 -7.07 6.56 6.55
N ALA A 68 -7.32 7.57 7.39
CA ALA A 68 -6.71 8.87 7.20
C ALA A 68 -5.18 8.82 7.24
N LEU A 69 -4.63 7.82 7.91
CA LEU A 69 -3.17 7.68 7.95
C LEU A 69 -2.59 7.42 6.57
N LEU A 70 -3.36 6.84 5.66
CA LEU A 70 -2.87 6.59 4.31
C LEU A 70 -2.69 7.88 3.53
N GLU A 71 -3.51 8.88 3.80
CA GLU A 71 -3.35 10.18 3.17
C GLU A 71 -2.05 10.85 3.60
N ASN A 72 -1.67 10.63 4.84
CA ASN A 72 -0.39 11.15 5.35
C ASN A 72 0.79 10.32 4.88
N PHE A 73 0.55 9.04 4.65
CA PHE A 73 1.59 8.12 4.21
C PHE A 73 2.09 8.47 2.82
N VAL A 74 1.16 8.61 1.87
CA VAL A 74 1.49 9.04 0.51
C VAL A 74 0.43 10.05 0.11
N PRO A 75 0.65 11.32 0.44
CA PRO A 75 -0.36 12.32 0.14
C PRO A 75 -0.47 12.57 -1.35
N GLU A 76 -1.62 13.07 -1.72
CA GLU A 76 -1.85 13.43 -3.11
C GLU A 76 -0.86 14.52 -3.51
N ALA A 77 -0.24 14.36 -4.67
CA ALA A 77 0.74 15.34 -5.12
C ALA A 77 0.06 16.64 -5.51
N VAL A 78 0.65 17.75 -5.05
CA VAL A 78 0.12 19.07 -5.38
C VAL A 78 1.21 19.85 -6.11
N PHE A 79 0.96 20.20 -7.35
CA PHE A 79 1.93 20.93 -8.14
C PHE A 79 1.32 22.26 -8.60
N SER A 80 2.18 23.24 -8.91
CA SER A 80 1.71 24.45 -9.57
C SER A 80 1.18 24.07 -10.96
N PRO A 81 0.33 24.90 -11.57
CA PRO A 81 -0.19 24.57 -12.90
C PRO A 81 0.90 24.32 -13.91
N LEU A 82 2.00 25.07 -13.84
CA LEU A 82 3.10 24.89 -14.76
C LEU A 82 3.77 23.54 -14.55
N GLU A 83 3.97 23.16 -13.30
CA GLU A 83 4.58 21.88 -12.99
C GLU A 83 3.69 20.73 -13.40
N GLN A 84 2.40 20.88 -13.25
CA GLN A 84 1.46 19.85 -13.69
C GLN A 84 1.53 19.64 -15.19
N LEU A 85 1.67 20.69 -15.95
CA LEU A 85 1.82 20.57 -17.40
C LEU A 85 3.10 19.84 -17.77
N LYS A 86 4.18 20.14 -17.09
CA LYS A 86 5.44 19.48 -17.36
C LYS A 86 5.36 18.00 -17.03
N MET A 87 4.73 17.67 -15.92
CA MET A 87 4.59 16.27 -15.52
C MET A 87 3.71 15.50 -16.50
N LYS A 88 2.64 16.11 -16.97
CA LYS A 88 1.77 15.46 -17.94
C LYS A 88 2.51 15.22 -19.25
N GLY A 89 3.33 16.13 -19.66
CA GLY A 89 4.12 15.96 -20.85
C GLY A 89 5.07 14.79 -20.73
N LYS A 90 5.74 14.66 -19.59
CA LYS A 90 6.63 13.55 -19.36
C LYS A 90 5.88 12.22 -19.30
N GLN A 91 4.76 12.21 -18.67
CA GLN A 91 3.96 10.99 -18.59
C GLN A 91 3.49 10.56 -19.96
N ARG A 92 3.11 11.51 -20.78
CA ARG A 92 2.65 11.19 -22.11
C ARG A 92 3.75 10.59 -22.96
N GLN A 93 4.95 11.13 -22.86
CA GLN A 93 6.09 10.59 -23.58
C GLN A 93 6.41 9.19 -23.13
N ARG A 94 6.38 8.95 -21.85
CA ARG A 94 6.66 7.65 -21.34
C ARG A 94 5.60 6.65 -21.75
N ALA A 95 4.35 7.03 -21.72
CA ALA A 95 3.27 6.15 -22.11
C ALA A 95 3.38 5.81 -23.59
N SER A 96 3.73 6.73 -24.43
CA SER A 96 3.92 6.45 -25.83
C SER A 96 5.04 5.48 -26.07
N GLY A 97 6.15 5.70 -25.42
CA GLY A 97 7.28 4.82 -25.55
C GLY A 97 6.99 3.42 -25.04
N SER A 98 6.27 3.32 -23.97
CA SER A 98 5.95 2.03 -23.46
C SER A 98 4.94 1.36 -24.29
N ARG A 99 3.98 2.09 -24.86
CA ARG A 99 2.96 1.47 -25.55
C ARG A 99 3.42 0.91 -26.81
N SER A 100 4.42 1.44 -27.38
CA SER A 100 4.92 0.89 -28.56
C SER A 100 5.24 -0.53 -28.36
N ARG A 101 5.30 -1.04 -27.19
CA ARG A 101 5.51 -2.38 -26.99
C ARG A 101 4.44 -2.98 -26.25
N ALA A 102 3.72 -2.30 -25.50
CA ALA A 102 2.80 -3.00 -24.77
C ALA A 102 1.52 -2.84 -25.24
N ALA A 103 1.22 -1.86 -25.69
CA ALA A 103 -0.10 -1.68 -25.92
C ALA A 103 -0.51 -2.68 -26.34
N SER A 104 -0.15 -2.85 -26.32
CA SER A 104 -0.67 -3.68 -26.49
C SER A 104 -0.68 -4.40 -25.50
N ALA A 105 -0.53 -4.37 -24.97
CA ALA A 105 -0.61 -5.12 -24.09
C ALA A 105 -1.31 -4.96 -23.25
N VAL A 106 -1.63 -4.54 -23.32
CA VAL A 106 -2.02 -4.65 -22.83
C VAL A 106 -2.62 -4.90 -22.56
N ALA A 107 -2.89 -4.76 -22.86
CA ALA A 107 -3.10 -5.01 -22.84
C ALA A 107 -3.35 -5.53 -22.58
N ASP A 108 -3.15 -5.58 -22.40
CA ASP A 108 -3.01 -6.12 -22.22
C ASP A 108 -3.20 -6.68 -21.79
N ASP A 109 -3.35 -6.79 -21.45
CA ASP A 109 -3.31 -7.37 -21.05
C ASP A 109 -3.77 -7.68 -20.33
N PRO A 110 -4.23 -7.76 -20.09
CA PRO A 110 -4.52 -8.01 -19.31
C PRO A 110 -4.55 -8.79 -18.90
N ASP A 111 -4.63 -9.22 -18.97
CA ASP A 111 -4.44 -10.04 -18.58
C ASP A 111 -3.66 -10.32 -18.33
N LYS A 112 -3.31 -10.15 -18.21
CA LYS A 112 -2.51 -10.28 -17.73
C LYS A 112 -2.47 -10.02 -16.82
N ASN A 113 -2.89 -9.62 -16.40
CA ASN A 113 -2.74 -9.40 -15.57
C ASN A 113 -3.16 -9.76 -14.71
N GLU A 114 -3.87 -10.06 -14.49
CA GLU A 114 -4.18 -10.51 -13.69
C GLU A 114 -3.49 -11.02 -13.09
N THR A 115 -3.35 -11.39 -13.18
CA THR A 115 -2.52 -12.01 -12.70
C THR A 115 -1.56 -11.36 -12.16
N LEU A 116 -1.48 -10.67 -12.13
CA LEU A 116 -0.66 -10.06 -11.62
C LEU A 116 -0.60 -9.91 -10.34
N ASP A 117 -1.09 -10.43 -9.61
CA ASP A 117 -1.15 -10.29 -8.39
C ASP A 117 0.02 -10.68 -7.81
N TRP A 118 1.00 -10.39 -7.96
CA TRP A 118 2.12 -10.84 -7.36
C TRP A 118 2.71 -9.88 -6.39
#